data_db2f8d7d39bf39c90bcc0ab90049a123
#
_entry.id   db2f8d7d39bf39c90bcc0ab90049a123
#
_cell.length_a   1.000
_cell.length_b   1.000
_cell.length_c   1.000
_cell.angle_alpha   90.00
_cell.angle_beta   90.00
_cell.angle_gamma   90.00
#
_symmetry.space_group_name_H-M   'P 1'
#
loop_
_entity.id
_entity.type
_entity.pdbx_description
1 polymer ?
#
loop_
_entity_poly.entity_id
_entity_poly.type
_entity_poly.pdbx_seq_one_letter_code
_entity_poly.pdbx_strand_id
1 'polypeptide(L)' 'MADDLYTRYMQAAFAARAHGKSCTKCSSAGRCADGQRLDEALARLQDAYQRRLRQGGTR' A
#
# COMPACT_ATOMS: atom_id res chain seq x y z
N MET A 1 -18.59 5.56 -1.82
CA MET A 1 -18.15 6.11 -0.57
C MET A 1 -16.70 6.44 -0.60
N ALA A 2 -16.35 7.54 0.00
CA ALA A 2 -14.97 7.97 0.05
C ALA A 2 -14.09 6.97 0.78
N ASP A 3 -14.66 6.25 1.71
CA ASP A 3 -13.91 5.36 2.57
C ASP A 3 -13.40 4.11 1.86
N ASP A 4 -13.93 3.84 0.68
CA ASP A 4 -13.51 2.66 -0.04
C ASP A 4 -12.03 2.72 -0.40
N LEU A 5 -11.56 3.88 -0.82
CA LEU A 5 -10.15 4.04 -1.16
C LEU A 5 -9.27 3.92 0.08
N TYR A 6 -9.70 4.51 1.18
CA TYR A 6 -8.96 4.40 2.41
C TYR A 6 -8.89 2.95 2.90
N THR A 7 -10.01 2.24 2.79
CA THR A 7 -10.05 0.84 3.18
C THR A 7 -9.07 0.01 2.35
N ARG A 8 -9.05 0.25 1.05
CA ARG A 8 -8.12 -0.46 0.18
C ARG A 8 -6.68 -0.16 0.54
N TYR A 9 -6.41 1.10 0.84
CA TYR A 9 -5.07 1.50 1.23
C TYR A 9 -4.63 0.79 2.49
N MET A 10 -5.49 0.74 3.49
CA MET A 10 -5.16 0.07 4.74
C MET A 10 -4.97 -1.43 4.55
N GLN A 11 -5.82 -2.05 3.74
CA GLN A 11 -5.67 -3.47 3.45
C GLN A 11 -4.36 -3.77 2.76
N ALA A 12 -3.96 -2.93 1.82
CA ALA A 12 -2.70 -3.11 1.13
C ALA A 12 -1.52 -2.96 2.10
N ALA A 13 -1.62 -2.01 3.01
CA ALA A 13 -0.57 -1.80 4.00
C ALA A 13 -0.42 -3.00 4.92
N PHE A 14 -1.54 -3.54 5.40
CA PHE A 14 -1.50 -4.73 6.24
C PHE A 14 -0.96 -5.93 5.50
N ALA A 15 -1.38 -6.11 4.25
CA ALA A 15 -0.90 -7.23 3.45
C ALA A 15 0.62 -7.14 3.23
N ALA A 16 1.11 -5.95 2.95
CA ALA A 16 2.54 -5.77 2.74
C ALA A 16 3.33 -6.06 4.01
N ARG A 17 2.82 -5.61 5.15
CA ARG A 17 3.49 -5.87 6.42
C ARG A 17 3.49 -7.35 6.77
N ALA A 18 2.34 -7.98 6.62
CA ALA A 18 2.21 -9.40 6.93
C ALA A 18 3.14 -10.22 6.07
N HIS A 19 3.22 -9.87 4.79
CA HIS A 19 4.11 -10.58 3.88
C HIS A 19 5.57 -10.41 4.31
N GLY A 20 5.96 -9.21 4.66
CA GLY A 20 7.34 -8.95 5.08
C GLY A 20 7.73 -9.73 6.32
N LYS A 21 6.77 -9.96 7.22
CA LYS A 21 7.06 -10.71 8.44
C LYS A 21 7.13 -12.20 8.19
N SER A 22 6.35 -12.73 7.26
CA SER A 22 6.26 -14.17 7.09
C SER A 22 7.07 -14.69 5.92
N CYS A 23 7.51 -13.83 5.02
CA CYS A 23 8.25 -14.27 3.85
C CYS A 23 9.75 -14.29 4.13
N THR A 24 10.34 -15.48 4.05
CA THR A 24 11.76 -15.63 4.28
C THR A 24 12.61 -15.15 3.11
N LYS A 25 11.98 -14.98 1.95
CA LYS A 25 12.68 -14.51 0.77
C LYS A 25 12.86 -12.99 0.76
N CYS A 26 12.03 -12.29 1.48
CA CYS A 26 12.20 -10.86 1.64
C CYS A 26 13.33 -10.60 2.63
N SER A 27 14.22 -9.71 2.27
CA SER A 27 15.36 -9.39 3.15
C SER A 27 15.64 -7.90 3.04
N SER A 28 16.61 -7.46 3.83
CA SER A 28 17.03 -6.06 3.76
C SER A 28 17.66 -5.72 2.42
N ALA A 29 18.16 -6.72 1.71
CA ALA A 29 18.76 -6.50 0.39
C ALA A 29 17.71 -6.35 -0.70
N GLY A 30 16.49 -6.82 -0.46
CA GLY A 30 15.45 -6.72 -1.48
C GLY A 30 14.25 -7.54 -1.10
N ARG A 31 13.17 -7.33 -1.81
CA ARG A 31 11.93 -8.05 -1.59
C ARG A 31 11.72 -9.07 -2.68
N CYS A 32 10.99 -10.12 -2.35
CA CYS A 32 10.63 -11.10 -3.36
C CYS A 32 9.62 -10.48 -4.34
N ALA A 33 9.32 -11.21 -5.43
CA ALA A 33 8.42 -10.68 -6.44
C ALA A 33 7.06 -10.31 -5.87
N ASP A 34 6.53 -11.14 -4.98
CA ASP A 34 5.24 -10.86 -4.37
C ASP A 34 5.32 -9.62 -3.47
N GLY A 35 6.40 -9.50 -2.71
CA GLY A 35 6.60 -8.32 -1.88
C GLY A 35 6.69 -7.06 -2.70
N GLN A 36 7.35 -7.13 -3.84
CA GLN A 36 7.42 -5.97 -4.72
C GLN A 36 6.06 -5.59 -5.26
N ARG A 37 5.25 -6.57 -5.62
CA ARG A 37 3.90 -6.30 -6.09
C ARG A 37 3.06 -5.62 -5.02
N LEU A 38 3.19 -6.09 -3.80
CA LEU A 38 2.45 -5.50 -2.69
C LEU A 38 2.90 -4.06 -2.45
N ASP A 39 4.19 -3.82 -2.52
CA ASP A 39 4.71 -2.47 -2.37
C ASP A 39 4.24 -1.54 -3.47
N GLU A 40 4.23 -2.02 -4.71
CA GLU A 40 3.76 -1.21 -5.82
C GLU A 40 2.28 -0.88 -5.70
N ALA A 41 1.50 -1.87 -5.30
CA ALA A 41 0.07 -1.64 -5.10
C ALA A 41 -0.16 -0.62 -4.00
N LEU A 42 0.60 -0.74 -2.91
CA LEU A 42 0.49 0.21 -1.81
C LEU A 42 0.88 1.61 -2.26
N ALA A 43 1.95 1.73 -3.03
CA ALA A 43 2.40 3.02 -3.50
C ALA A 43 1.36 3.68 -4.39
N ARG A 44 0.72 2.90 -5.26
CA ARG A 44 -0.34 3.44 -6.12
C ARG A 44 -1.53 3.91 -5.30
N LEU A 45 -1.90 3.14 -4.30
CA LEU A 45 -3.01 3.52 -3.44
C LEU A 45 -2.68 4.74 -2.62
N GLN A 46 -1.45 4.84 -2.12
CA GLN A 46 -1.01 6.03 -1.41
C GLN A 46 -1.10 7.27 -2.29
N ASP A 47 -0.62 7.15 -3.52
CA ASP A 47 -0.66 8.26 -4.44
C ASP A 47 -2.09 8.69 -4.75
N ALA A 48 -2.95 7.72 -5.02
CA ALA A 48 -4.35 8.02 -5.30
C ALA A 48 -5.04 8.66 -4.10
N TYR A 49 -4.74 8.16 -2.92
CA TYR A 49 -5.33 8.68 -1.70
C TYR A 49 -4.87 10.12 -1.45
N GLN A 50 -3.60 10.38 -1.64
CA GLN A 50 -3.07 11.73 -1.45
C GLN A 50 -3.66 12.71 -2.46
N ARG A 51 -3.80 12.27 -3.71
CA ARG A 51 -4.43 13.12 -4.71
C ARG A 51 -5.86 13.44 -4.33
N ARG A 52 -6.56 12.46 -3.81
CA ARG A 52 -7.93 12.66 -3.39
C ARG A 52 -8.02 13.64 -2.25
N LEU A 53 -7.12 13.53 -1.29
CA LEU A 53 -7.08 14.47 -0.19
C LEU A 53 -6.82 15.89 -0.68
N ARG A 54 -5.91 16.05 -1.61
CA ARG A 54 -5.62 17.37 -2.15
C ARG A 54 -6.83 17.97 -2.85
N GLN A 55 -7.52 17.15 -3.63
CA GLN A 55 -8.67 17.65 -4.38
C GLN A 55 -9.85 17.92 -3.49
N GLY A 56 -10.13 17.01 -2.56
CA GLY A 56 -11.28 17.13 -1.73
C GLY A 56 -11.05 17.91 -0.46
N GLY A 57 -9.81 17.98 -0.02
CA GLY A 57 -9.49 18.61 1.24
C GLY A 57 -9.18 20.08 1.17
N THR A 58 -9.22 20.64 0.00
CA THR A 58 -8.86 22.03 -0.16
C THR A 58 -9.94 23.01 0.25
N ARG A 59 -10.93 22.52 0.85
CA ARG A 59 -12.03 23.38 1.28
C ARG A 59 -12.02 23.73 2.68
#